data_14eb22cb07ec9cb860ea1690b8e74b3a
#
_entry.id   14eb22cb07ec9cb860ea1690b8e74b3a
#
_cell.length_a   1.000
_cell.length_b   1.000
_cell.length_c   1.000
_cell.angle_alpha   90.00
_cell.angle_beta   90.00
_cell.angle_gamma   90.00
#
_symmetry.space_group_name_H-M   'P 1'
#
loop_
_entity.id
_entity.type
_entity.pdbx_description
1 polymer ?
#
loop_
_entity_poly.entity_id
_entity_poly.type
_entity_poly.pdbx_seq_one_letter_code
_entity_poly.pdbx_strand_id
1 'polypeptide(L)'
;MAVRRFGQVIGIKPENIEEYEDLHANAWPTIIKIIKDANISNYSIFRYQNLLFAYFEYSGSDYEADMAKLAAEPEMQRWWKISDAMQWQVPEAKAGEWWHVISENFHVD
;
A
#
# COMPACT_ATOMS: atom_id res chain seq x y z
N MET A 1 12.74 12.21 15.10
CA MET A 1 11.50 11.42 15.25
C MET A 1 11.70 10.03 14.68
N ALA A 2 11.23 9.05 15.39
CA ALA A 2 11.33 7.66 14.92
C ALA A 2 10.39 7.46 13.73
N VAL A 3 10.91 6.80 12.70
CA VAL A 3 10.14 6.38 11.55
C VAL A 3 9.80 4.91 11.70
N ARG A 4 8.54 4.56 11.44
CA ARG A 4 8.14 3.15 11.39
C ARG A 4 8.19 2.69 9.94
N ARG A 5 8.84 1.56 9.69
CA ARG A 5 8.94 0.99 8.34
C ARG A 5 8.00 -0.20 8.23
N PHE A 6 7.34 -0.28 7.08
CA PHE A 6 6.38 -1.34 6.81
C PHE A 6 6.75 -2.05 5.51
N GLY A 7 6.79 -3.37 5.56
CA GLY A 7 6.84 -4.21 4.37
C GLY A 7 5.55 -4.99 4.26
N GLN A 8 5.03 -5.12 3.04
CA GLN A 8 3.77 -5.81 2.80
C GLN A 8 3.83 -6.62 1.51
N VAL A 9 2.99 -7.63 1.42
CA VAL A 9 2.88 -8.48 0.24
C VAL A 9 1.42 -8.74 -0.10
N ILE A 10 1.11 -8.77 -1.40
CA ILE A 10 -0.19 -9.15 -1.91
C ILE A 10 0.00 -9.77 -3.31
N GLY A 11 -0.96 -10.56 -3.75
CA GLY A 11 -0.94 -11.09 -5.11
C GLY A 11 -1.55 -10.14 -6.11
N ILE A 12 -1.12 -10.26 -7.37
CA ILE A 12 -1.72 -9.55 -8.51
C ILE A 12 -2.19 -10.59 -9.52
N LYS A 13 -3.41 -10.43 -10.02
CA LYS A 13 -3.94 -11.34 -11.04
C LYS A 13 -3.13 -11.17 -12.33
N PRO A 14 -2.65 -12.27 -12.93
CA PRO A 14 -1.78 -12.17 -14.12
C PRO A 14 -2.41 -11.35 -15.25
N GLU A 15 -3.70 -11.48 -15.45
CA GLU A 15 -4.42 -10.76 -16.51
C GLU A 15 -4.52 -9.26 -16.26
N ASN A 16 -4.24 -8.80 -15.03
CA ASN A 16 -4.34 -7.39 -14.65
C ASN A 16 -2.99 -6.71 -14.44
N ILE A 17 -1.88 -7.40 -14.67
CA ILE A 17 -0.55 -6.85 -14.40
C ILE A 17 -0.31 -5.55 -15.17
N GLU A 18 -0.56 -5.56 -16.48
CA GLU A 18 -0.32 -4.40 -17.32
C GLU A 18 -1.21 -3.23 -16.90
N GLU A 19 -2.49 -3.49 -16.68
CA GLU A 19 -3.44 -2.47 -16.26
C GLU A 19 -3.06 -1.87 -14.91
N TYR A 20 -2.64 -2.72 -13.96
CA TYR A 20 -2.21 -2.29 -12.64
C TYR A 20 -0.98 -1.39 -12.73
N GLU A 21 0.01 -1.78 -13.54
CA GLU A 21 1.23 -1.01 -13.71
C GLU A 21 0.96 0.34 -14.38
N ASP A 22 0.07 0.36 -15.37
CA ASP A 22 -0.34 1.60 -16.03
C ASP A 22 -1.05 2.54 -15.07
N LEU A 23 -1.95 2.01 -14.24
CA LEU A 23 -2.66 2.79 -13.23
C LEU A 23 -1.68 3.48 -12.28
N HIS A 24 -0.68 2.75 -11.81
CA HIS A 24 0.30 3.27 -10.86
C HIS A 24 1.33 4.20 -11.50
N ALA A 25 1.66 3.98 -12.76
CA ALA A 25 2.53 4.90 -13.50
C ALA A 25 1.88 6.28 -13.67
N ASN A 26 0.55 6.31 -13.64
CA ASN A 26 -0.24 7.54 -13.79
C ASN A 26 -1.10 7.76 -12.55
N ALA A 27 -0.51 7.56 -11.37
CA ALA A 27 -1.22 7.69 -10.09
C ALA A 27 -1.89 9.07 -9.99
N TRP A 28 -3.11 9.07 -9.48
CA TRP A 28 -3.87 10.32 -9.36
C TRP A 28 -3.19 11.26 -8.37
N PRO A 29 -3.04 12.55 -8.70
CA PRO A 29 -2.43 13.52 -7.78
C PRO A 29 -3.13 13.58 -6.43
N THR A 30 -4.47 13.39 -6.39
CA THR A 30 -5.22 13.37 -5.14
C THR A 30 -4.82 12.20 -4.25
N ILE A 31 -4.53 11.03 -4.83
CA ILE A 31 -4.08 9.86 -4.08
C ILE A 31 -2.73 10.11 -3.45
N ILE A 32 -1.80 10.68 -4.22
CA ILE A 32 -0.47 11.01 -3.72
C ILE A 32 -0.57 11.98 -2.55
N LYS A 33 -1.43 13.00 -2.68
CA LYS A 33 -1.64 13.97 -1.61
C LYS A 33 -2.21 13.33 -0.34
N ILE A 34 -3.21 12.46 -0.48
CA ILE A 34 -3.83 11.78 0.65
C ILE A 34 -2.79 10.94 1.39
N ILE A 35 -1.94 10.22 0.66
CA ILE A 35 -0.89 9.40 1.25
C ILE A 35 0.08 10.28 2.04
N LYS A 36 0.54 11.39 1.46
CA LYS A 36 1.47 12.29 2.14
C LYS A 36 0.84 12.94 3.36
N ASP A 37 -0.43 13.34 3.27
CA ASP A 37 -1.16 13.95 4.37
C ASP A 37 -1.35 12.96 5.54
N ALA A 38 -1.28 11.66 5.28
CA ALA A 38 -1.34 10.63 6.30
C ALA A 38 0.03 10.32 6.91
N ASN A 39 1.04 11.16 6.67
CA ASN A 39 2.40 11.02 7.18
C ASN A 39 3.12 9.77 6.65
N ILE A 40 2.77 9.34 5.45
CA ILE A 40 3.42 8.24 4.74
C ILE A 40 4.38 8.82 3.71
N SER A 41 5.59 8.29 3.68
CA SER A 41 6.64 8.71 2.73
C SER A 41 7.44 7.49 2.28
N ASN A 42 8.25 7.69 1.27
CA ASN A 42 9.13 6.64 0.72
C ASN A 42 8.34 5.36 0.42
N TYR A 43 7.17 5.54 -0.19
CA TYR A 43 6.28 4.45 -0.52
C TYR A 43 6.65 3.91 -1.90
N SER A 44 7.01 2.64 -1.95
CA SER A 44 7.37 1.96 -3.20
C SER A 44 6.66 0.62 -3.29
N ILE A 45 6.27 0.26 -4.50
CA ILE A 45 5.68 -1.05 -4.77
C ILE A 45 6.53 -1.72 -5.83
N PHE A 46 6.94 -2.96 -5.55
CA PHE A 46 7.74 -3.78 -6.46
C PHE A 46 6.93 -5.01 -6.85
N ARG A 47 7.14 -5.51 -8.04
CA ARG A 47 6.49 -6.74 -8.49
C ARG A 47 7.52 -7.81 -8.81
N TYR A 48 7.22 -9.04 -8.37
CA TYR A 48 7.93 -10.23 -8.80
C TYR A 48 6.88 -11.26 -9.21
N GLN A 49 6.81 -11.58 -10.51
CA GLN A 49 5.79 -12.47 -11.08
C GLN A 49 4.39 -12.02 -10.64
N ASN A 50 3.66 -12.83 -9.91
CA ASN A 50 2.29 -12.53 -9.49
C ASN A 50 2.21 -11.99 -8.05
N LEU A 51 3.32 -11.46 -7.54
CA LEU A 51 3.38 -10.89 -6.21
C LEU A 51 3.79 -9.43 -6.27
N LEU A 52 3.16 -8.62 -5.42
CA LEU A 52 3.52 -7.24 -5.20
C LEU A 52 4.09 -7.10 -3.81
N PHE A 53 5.20 -6.37 -3.70
CA PHE A 53 5.85 -6.08 -2.43
C PHE A 53 5.85 -4.57 -2.25
N ALA A 54 5.33 -4.11 -1.12
CA ALA A 54 5.29 -2.68 -0.81
C ALA A 54 6.19 -2.36 0.36
N TYR A 55 6.80 -1.20 0.29
CA TYR A 55 7.55 -0.61 1.40
C TYR A 55 7.06 0.80 1.59
N PHE A 56 6.84 1.20 2.85
CA PHE A 56 6.59 2.60 3.15
C PHE A 56 7.06 2.94 4.56
N GLU A 57 7.22 4.24 4.79
CA GLU A 57 7.60 4.78 6.09
C GLU A 57 6.48 5.64 6.62
N TYR A 58 6.27 5.53 7.92
CA TYR A 58 5.28 6.34 8.63
C TYR A 58 5.99 7.19 9.67
N SER A 59 5.75 8.51 9.64
CA SER A 59 6.42 9.46 10.52
C SER A 59 5.46 10.24 11.41
N GLY A 60 4.20 9.84 11.48
CA GLY A 60 3.21 10.49 12.34
C GLY A 60 3.26 9.99 13.78
N SER A 61 2.34 10.48 14.59
CA SER A 61 2.28 10.15 16.02
C SER A 61 1.13 9.20 16.37
N ASP A 62 0.19 8.96 15.45
CA ASP A 62 -0.95 8.08 15.68
C ASP A 62 -1.30 7.37 14.38
N TYR A 63 -0.68 6.22 14.17
CA TYR A 63 -0.83 5.46 12.94
C TYR A 63 -2.28 5.09 12.66
N GLU A 64 -3.00 4.62 13.68
CA GLU A 64 -4.37 4.16 13.50
C GLU A 64 -5.29 5.33 13.11
N ALA A 65 -5.11 6.49 13.75
CA ALA A 65 -5.91 7.68 13.43
C ALA A 65 -5.61 8.17 12.01
N ASP A 66 -4.33 8.19 11.62
CA ASP A 66 -3.95 8.65 10.29
C ASP A 66 -4.43 7.68 9.21
N MET A 67 -4.39 6.37 9.47
CA MET A 67 -4.91 5.39 8.52
C MET A 67 -6.43 5.45 8.42
N ALA A 68 -7.13 5.75 9.51
CA ALA A 68 -8.58 5.93 9.48
C ALA A 68 -8.97 7.14 8.63
N LYS A 69 -8.23 8.23 8.73
CA LYS A 69 -8.47 9.42 7.91
C LYS A 69 -8.25 9.13 6.42
N LEU A 70 -7.18 8.43 6.12
CA LEU A 70 -6.85 8.04 4.74
C LEU A 70 -7.97 7.17 4.18
N ALA A 71 -8.43 6.19 4.94
CA ALA A 71 -9.48 5.26 4.51
C ALA A 71 -10.84 5.94 4.35
N ALA A 72 -11.07 7.07 5.03
CA ALA A 72 -12.32 7.82 4.94
C ALA A 72 -12.39 8.70 3.69
N GLU A 73 -11.28 8.93 3.01
CA GLU A 73 -11.25 9.77 1.81
C GLU A 73 -11.95 9.09 0.65
N PRO A 74 -12.99 9.72 0.05
CA PRO A 74 -13.73 9.10 -1.06
C PRO A 74 -12.84 8.75 -2.26
N GLU A 75 -11.84 9.59 -2.57
CA GLU A 75 -10.91 9.32 -3.67
C GLU A 75 -10.07 8.07 -3.40
N MET A 76 -9.64 7.87 -2.16
CA MET A 76 -8.90 6.67 -1.79
C MET A 76 -9.78 5.44 -1.90
N GLN A 77 -11.04 5.54 -1.52
CA GLN A 77 -11.98 4.42 -1.65
C GLN A 77 -12.21 4.05 -3.12
N ARG A 78 -12.30 5.05 -4.00
CA ARG A 78 -12.40 4.81 -5.45
C ARG A 78 -11.16 4.12 -5.99
N TRP A 79 -9.98 4.58 -5.58
CA TRP A 79 -8.71 3.98 -5.97
C TRP A 79 -8.64 2.52 -5.55
N TRP A 80 -8.95 2.25 -4.29
CA TRP A 80 -8.94 0.89 -3.76
C TRP A 80 -9.93 -0.02 -4.48
N LYS A 81 -11.11 0.48 -4.80
CA LYS A 81 -12.10 -0.33 -5.50
C LYS A 81 -11.56 -0.82 -6.85
N ILE A 82 -10.79 0.03 -7.53
CA ILE A 82 -10.17 -0.35 -8.80
C ILE A 82 -9.01 -1.31 -8.57
N SER A 83 -8.09 -0.97 -7.68
CA SER A 83 -6.87 -1.75 -7.49
C SER A 83 -7.14 -3.09 -6.80
N ASP A 84 -8.04 -3.13 -5.82
CA ASP A 84 -8.35 -4.37 -5.09
C ASP A 84 -8.94 -5.43 -6.02
N ALA A 85 -9.70 -5.02 -7.03
CA ALA A 85 -10.28 -5.94 -7.99
C ALA A 85 -9.24 -6.69 -8.82
N MET A 86 -8.02 -6.15 -8.91
CA MET A 86 -6.90 -6.76 -9.64
C MET A 86 -6.02 -7.63 -8.76
N GLN A 87 -6.27 -7.65 -7.45
CA GLN A 87 -5.40 -8.28 -6.46
C GLN A 87 -6.05 -9.51 -5.85
N TRP A 88 -5.22 -10.36 -5.22
CA TRP A 88 -5.68 -11.46 -4.38
C TRP A 88 -4.81 -11.53 -3.13
N GLN A 89 -5.44 -11.86 -2.00
CA GLN A 89 -4.71 -11.94 -0.73
C GLN A 89 -3.90 -13.22 -0.64
N VAL A 90 -2.67 -13.12 -0.08
CA VAL A 90 -1.91 -14.33 0.24
C VAL A 90 -2.62 -15.09 1.37
N PRO A 91 -2.42 -16.43 1.45
CA PRO A 91 -3.13 -17.23 2.46
C PRO A 91 -2.88 -16.81 3.90
N GLU A 92 -1.72 -16.20 4.18
CA GLU A 92 -1.33 -15.77 5.51
C GLU A 92 -1.93 -14.44 5.94
N ALA A 93 -2.68 -13.76 5.06
CA ALA A 93 -3.30 -12.49 5.38
C ALA A 93 -4.23 -12.64 6.59
N LYS A 94 -4.11 -11.72 7.54
CA LYS A 94 -4.88 -11.75 8.77
C LYS A 94 -6.23 -11.05 8.59
N ALA A 95 -7.16 -11.33 9.50
CA ALA A 95 -8.44 -10.65 9.50
C ALA A 95 -8.22 -9.14 9.62
N GLY A 96 -8.90 -8.39 8.75
CA GLY A 96 -8.79 -6.92 8.76
C GLY A 96 -7.66 -6.33 7.96
N GLU A 97 -6.73 -7.14 7.44
CA GLU A 97 -5.71 -6.61 6.53
C GLU A 97 -5.99 -7.07 5.09
N TRP A 98 -5.74 -6.18 4.13
CA TRP A 98 -5.80 -6.51 2.71
C TRP A 98 -4.42 -6.95 2.24
N TRP A 99 -3.42 -6.06 2.34
CA TRP A 99 -2.03 -6.43 2.17
C TRP A 99 -1.53 -7.10 3.44
N HIS A 100 -0.79 -8.20 3.29
CA HIS A 100 -0.22 -8.91 4.43
C HIS A 100 1.07 -8.22 4.89
N VAL A 101 1.12 -7.83 6.16
CA VAL A 101 2.32 -7.18 6.73
C VAL A 101 3.37 -8.26 7.01
N ILE A 102 4.60 -8.02 6.53
CA ILE A 102 5.72 -8.94 6.71
C ILE A 102 6.78 -8.31 7.61
N SER A 103 7.53 -9.17 8.31
CA SER A 103 8.49 -8.74 9.31
C SER A 103 9.76 -8.19 8.68
N GLU A 104 10.28 -7.11 9.24
CA GLU A 104 11.60 -6.60 8.89
C GLU A 104 12.66 -7.53 9.51
N ASN A 105 13.56 -8.04 8.69
CA ASN A 105 14.65 -8.91 9.16
C ASN A 105 15.94 -8.14 9.37
N PHE A 106 16.13 -7.04 8.65
CA PHE A 106 17.42 -6.34 8.67
C PHE A 106 17.20 -4.91 8.20
N HIS A 107 17.89 -3.98 8.83
CA HIS A 107 17.85 -2.58 8.43
C HIS A 107 19.18 -1.90 8.80
N VAL A 108 19.64 -1.04 7.90
CA VAL A 108 20.78 -0.14 8.11
C VAL A 108 20.34 1.25 7.64
N ASP A 109 20.54 2.24 8.49
CA ASP A 109 20.30 3.64 8.11
C ASP A 109 21.26 4.13 7.04
#